data_22dd095f86e9602e7a1624476db6d6f6
#
_entry.id   22dd095f86e9602e7a1624476db6d6f6
#
_cell.length_a   1.000
_cell.length_b   1.000
_cell.length_c   1.000
_cell.angle_alpha   90.00
_cell.angle_beta   90.00
_cell.angle_gamma   90.00
#
_symmetry.space_group_name_H-M   'P 1'
#
loop_
_entity.id
_entity.type
_entity.pdbx_description
1 polymer ?
#
loop_
_entity_poly.entity_id
_entity_poly.type
_entity_poly.pdbx_seq_one_letter_code
_entity_poly.pdbx_strand_id
1 'polypeptide(L)'
;MKIVTDAAANLTPERAKELGVTVVPFQVTFRGQTYKDGVDIQPEDLYRMYIEYPEDFCETSQPSVGDLKTVYEDFADEDILSIHLSSGLSGAYSSAEHATRMLERENIAVVDSRTVGPALGWMVETAARGAKLGWTKERILEAVRKVGENTITMVAFSDMKHLIHSGRVSHIKSIIASILRIKPIIGMNPEDGRYSNVGQEMTLSRAAHKMVSVVHARFGDQKLRLQLMHGSNLPGVDTLREAVRGALNAVEE
;
A
#
# COMPACT_ATOMS: atom_id res chain seq x y z
N MET A 1 6.45 19.10 12.79
CA MET A 1 6.35 18.45 11.45
C MET A 1 5.09 17.61 11.41
N LYS A 2 4.24 17.82 10.42
CA LYS A 2 3.02 17.03 10.15
C LYS A 2 3.32 15.93 9.15
N ILE A 3 2.68 14.79 9.34
CA ILE A 3 2.80 13.63 8.44
C ILE A 3 1.48 13.45 7.70
N VAL A 4 1.55 13.42 6.38
CA VAL A 4 0.42 13.22 5.47
C VAL A 4 0.67 11.97 4.64
N THR A 5 -0.36 11.22 4.35
CA THR A 5 -0.32 10.06 3.45
C THR A 5 -1.67 9.90 2.75
N ASP A 6 -1.78 8.92 1.87
CA ASP A 6 -3.05 8.51 1.26
C ASP A 6 -3.57 7.19 1.84
N ALA A 7 -4.81 6.84 1.49
CA ALA A 7 -5.50 5.65 2.03
C ALA A 7 -4.79 4.33 1.69
N ALA A 8 -3.91 4.29 0.66
CA ALA A 8 -3.14 3.09 0.33
C ALA A 8 -2.10 2.71 1.41
N ALA A 9 -1.87 3.55 2.43
CA ALA A 9 -1.05 3.20 3.60
C ALA A 9 -1.71 2.14 4.50
N ASN A 10 -3.00 1.85 4.31
CA ASN A 10 -3.78 0.90 5.10
C ASN A 10 -3.69 1.12 6.63
N LEU A 11 -3.62 2.38 7.05
CA LEU A 11 -3.73 2.75 8.46
C LEU A 11 -5.21 2.77 8.86
N THR A 12 -5.54 2.10 9.97
CA THR A 12 -6.89 2.28 10.53
C THR A 12 -7.08 3.71 11.04
N PRO A 13 -8.31 4.23 11.12
CA PRO A 13 -8.58 5.57 11.66
C PRO A 13 -7.99 5.78 13.07
N GLU A 14 -8.08 4.76 13.93
CA GLU A 14 -7.51 4.77 15.28
C GLU A 14 -5.99 4.88 15.24
N ARG A 15 -5.35 4.09 14.36
CA ARG A 15 -3.90 4.10 14.22
C ARG A 15 -3.39 5.42 13.64
N ALA A 16 -4.06 5.96 12.63
CA ALA A 16 -3.74 7.28 12.08
C ALA A 16 -3.85 8.37 13.15
N LYS A 17 -4.92 8.36 13.93
CA LYS A 17 -5.13 9.29 15.05
C LYS A 17 -4.05 9.15 16.14
N GLU A 18 -3.74 7.92 16.55
CA GLU A 18 -2.67 7.65 17.53
C GLU A 18 -1.33 8.20 17.05
N LEU A 19 -1.01 8.00 15.78
CA LEU A 19 0.23 8.48 15.17
C LEU A 19 0.23 9.98 14.90
N GLY A 20 -0.93 10.63 14.84
CA GLY A 20 -1.07 12.04 14.43
C GLY A 20 -0.82 12.23 12.93
N VAL A 21 -1.23 11.23 12.12
CA VAL A 21 -1.10 11.21 10.68
C VAL A 21 -2.41 11.64 10.03
N THR A 22 -2.33 12.49 9.01
CA THR A 22 -3.47 12.82 8.16
C THR A 22 -3.49 11.91 6.95
N VAL A 23 -4.59 11.17 6.79
CA VAL A 23 -4.81 10.28 5.66
C VAL A 23 -5.76 10.94 4.67
N VAL A 24 -5.31 11.15 3.43
CA VAL A 24 -6.16 11.69 2.36
C VAL A 24 -6.83 10.52 1.63
N PRO A 25 -8.17 10.47 1.55
CA PRO A 25 -8.89 9.35 0.97
C PRO A 25 -8.71 9.26 -0.55
N PHE A 26 -8.71 8.04 -1.08
CA PHE A 26 -9.01 7.79 -2.49
C PHE A 26 -10.52 7.95 -2.74
N GLN A 27 -10.88 8.14 -4.00
CA GLN A 27 -12.28 7.99 -4.41
C GLN A 27 -12.48 6.60 -5.00
N VAL A 28 -13.56 5.94 -4.61
CA VAL A 28 -13.98 4.63 -5.10
C VAL A 28 -15.33 4.83 -5.78
N THR A 29 -15.41 4.57 -7.08
CA THR A 29 -16.66 4.62 -7.83
C THR A 29 -17.13 3.20 -8.12
N PHE A 30 -18.34 2.87 -7.70
CA PHE A 30 -18.99 1.60 -7.96
C PHE A 30 -20.41 1.84 -8.48
N ARG A 31 -20.74 1.29 -9.64
CA ARG A 31 -22.06 1.44 -10.30
C ARG A 31 -22.53 2.91 -10.41
N GLY A 32 -21.59 3.82 -10.72
CA GLY A 32 -21.89 5.25 -10.89
C GLY A 32 -22.01 6.06 -9.60
N GLN A 33 -21.86 5.43 -8.42
CA GLN A 33 -21.79 6.14 -7.16
C GLN A 33 -20.36 6.21 -6.66
N THR A 34 -19.93 7.40 -6.24
CA THR A 34 -18.57 7.68 -5.76
C THR A 34 -18.55 7.85 -4.25
N TYR A 35 -17.59 7.22 -3.60
CA TYR A 35 -17.36 7.20 -2.17
C TYR A 35 -15.92 7.60 -1.86
N LYS A 36 -15.69 8.18 -0.67
CA LYS A 36 -14.36 8.39 -0.11
C LYS A 36 -13.93 7.14 0.66
N ASP A 37 -12.83 6.53 0.26
CA ASP A 37 -12.25 5.32 0.86
C ASP A 37 -11.89 5.54 2.32
N GLY A 38 -12.37 4.65 3.19
CA GLY A 38 -12.18 4.74 4.64
C GLY A 38 -13.03 5.82 5.35
N VAL A 39 -13.84 6.59 4.61
CA VAL A 39 -14.74 7.63 5.15
C VAL A 39 -16.19 7.26 4.88
N ASP A 40 -16.59 7.19 3.61
CA ASP A 40 -17.96 6.90 3.19
C ASP A 40 -18.19 5.39 2.98
N ILE A 41 -17.12 4.64 2.73
CA ILE A 41 -17.13 3.20 2.47
C ILE A 41 -15.96 2.52 3.19
N GLN A 42 -16.24 1.37 3.79
CA GLN A 42 -15.22 0.50 4.40
C GLN A 42 -14.95 -0.71 3.48
N PRO A 43 -13.79 -1.40 3.63
CA PRO A 43 -13.47 -2.58 2.83
C PRO A 43 -14.57 -3.65 2.83
N GLU A 44 -15.22 -3.88 3.98
CA GLU A 44 -16.30 -4.85 4.14
C GLU A 44 -17.55 -4.49 3.32
N ASP A 45 -17.83 -3.19 3.14
CA ASP A 45 -18.93 -2.72 2.30
C ASP A 45 -18.64 -3.05 0.85
N LEU A 46 -17.42 -2.78 0.38
CA LEU A 46 -17.00 -3.11 -0.98
C LEU A 46 -17.02 -4.63 -1.24
N TYR A 47 -16.59 -5.44 -0.26
CA TYR A 47 -16.67 -6.91 -0.38
C TYR A 47 -18.11 -7.38 -0.50
N ARG A 48 -19.06 -6.80 0.25
CA ARG A 48 -20.50 -7.10 0.11
C ARG A 48 -21.02 -6.73 -1.27
N MET A 49 -20.63 -5.56 -1.79
CA MET A 49 -21.01 -5.13 -3.14
C MET A 49 -20.51 -6.10 -4.22
N TYR A 50 -19.28 -6.61 -4.10
CA TYR A 50 -18.75 -7.61 -5.03
C TYR A 50 -19.43 -8.98 -4.92
N ILE A 51 -19.97 -9.36 -3.76
CA ILE A 51 -20.77 -10.56 -3.60
C ILE A 51 -22.13 -10.38 -4.27
N GLU A 52 -22.74 -9.22 -4.12
CA GLU A 52 -24.04 -8.89 -4.71
C GLU A 52 -23.96 -8.67 -6.23
N TYR A 53 -22.86 -8.07 -6.69
CA TYR A 53 -22.64 -7.73 -8.11
C TYR A 53 -21.28 -8.27 -8.58
N PRO A 54 -21.15 -9.59 -8.80
CA PRO A 54 -19.85 -10.25 -9.03
C PRO A 54 -19.20 -9.92 -10.38
N GLU A 55 -19.95 -9.38 -11.33
CA GLU A 55 -19.47 -8.98 -12.65
C GLU A 55 -19.12 -7.49 -12.74
N ASP A 56 -19.43 -6.72 -11.68
CA ASP A 56 -19.13 -5.29 -11.65
C ASP A 56 -17.75 -5.04 -11.04
N PHE A 57 -17.14 -3.93 -11.43
CA PHE A 57 -15.80 -3.52 -10.96
C PHE A 57 -15.87 -2.11 -10.39
N CYS A 58 -15.08 -1.86 -9.34
CA CYS A 58 -14.86 -0.49 -8.89
C CYS A 58 -13.78 0.18 -9.72
N GLU A 59 -13.94 1.49 -9.90
CA GLU A 59 -12.90 2.38 -10.37
C GLU A 59 -12.36 3.17 -9.19
N THR A 60 -11.06 3.46 -9.20
CA THR A 60 -10.42 4.24 -8.14
C THR A 60 -9.73 5.46 -8.71
N SER A 61 -9.86 6.59 -8.04
CA SER A 61 -9.12 7.81 -8.34
C SER A 61 -8.28 8.23 -7.15
N GLN A 62 -7.05 8.68 -7.42
CA GLN A 62 -6.18 9.25 -6.41
C GLN A 62 -6.77 10.55 -5.82
N PRO A 63 -6.30 11.01 -4.65
CA PRO A 63 -6.64 12.31 -4.12
C PRO A 63 -6.40 13.41 -5.17
N SER A 64 -7.33 14.33 -5.29
CA SER A 64 -7.16 15.46 -6.21
C SER A 64 -6.07 16.42 -5.70
N VAL A 65 -5.53 17.22 -6.61
CA VAL A 65 -4.62 18.32 -6.25
C VAL A 65 -5.29 19.28 -5.26
N GLY A 66 -6.60 19.53 -5.44
CA GLY A 66 -7.39 20.39 -4.56
C GLY A 66 -7.52 19.83 -3.13
N ASP A 67 -7.80 18.52 -3.00
CA ASP A 67 -7.90 17.88 -1.67
C ASP A 67 -6.57 17.98 -0.92
N LEU A 68 -5.46 17.67 -1.59
CA LEU A 68 -4.12 17.74 -0.99
C LEU A 68 -3.73 19.19 -0.65
N LYS A 69 -4.04 20.16 -1.56
CA LYS A 69 -3.81 21.57 -1.30
C LYS A 69 -4.52 22.02 -0.03
N THR A 70 -5.81 21.69 0.11
CA THR A 70 -6.59 22.01 1.32
C THR A 70 -5.95 21.44 2.58
N VAL A 71 -5.55 20.16 2.57
CA VAL A 71 -4.87 19.53 3.71
C VAL A 71 -3.56 20.24 4.04
N TYR A 72 -2.79 20.66 3.06
CA TYR A 72 -1.53 21.37 3.31
C TYR A 72 -1.77 22.80 3.83
N GLU A 73 -2.82 23.49 3.38
CA GLU A 73 -3.22 24.80 3.87
C GLU A 73 -3.65 24.76 5.35
N ASP A 74 -4.34 23.69 5.78
CA ASP A 74 -4.76 23.49 7.17
C ASP A 74 -3.57 23.44 8.16
N PHE A 75 -2.37 23.13 7.69
CA PHE A 75 -1.17 23.09 8.52
C PHE A 75 -0.35 24.38 8.49
N ALA A 76 -0.88 25.43 7.86
CA ALA A 76 -0.25 26.76 7.81
C ALA A 76 1.27 26.69 7.56
N ASP A 77 2.10 27.21 8.49
CA ASP A 77 3.55 27.30 8.33
C ASP A 77 4.32 26.09 8.88
N GLU A 78 3.60 25.00 9.29
CA GLU A 78 4.28 23.82 9.81
C GLU A 78 5.01 23.05 8.71
N ASP A 79 6.13 22.44 9.04
CA ASP A 79 6.79 21.48 8.14
C ASP A 79 5.88 20.28 7.88
N ILE A 80 5.78 19.88 6.61
CA ILE A 80 4.98 18.75 6.17
C ILE A 80 5.89 17.72 5.48
N LEU A 81 5.74 16.45 5.87
CA LEU A 81 6.26 15.31 5.14
C LEU A 81 5.08 14.48 4.63
N SER A 82 4.89 14.46 3.31
CA SER A 82 3.79 13.79 2.62
C SER A 82 4.31 12.57 1.88
N ILE A 83 3.92 11.36 2.34
CA ILE A 83 4.44 10.08 1.83
C ILE A 83 3.29 9.36 1.14
N HIS A 84 3.44 9.08 -0.15
CA HIS A 84 2.37 8.59 -1.00
C HIS A 84 2.64 7.22 -1.61
N LEU A 85 1.55 6.55 -1.99
CA LEU A 85 1.53 5.37 -2.85
C LEU A 85 2.47 5.56 -4.05
N SER A 86 3.12 4.47 -4.43
CA SER A 86 4.04 4.42 -5.57
C SER A 86 3.52 5.15 -6.81
N SER A 87 4.35 6.03 -7.36
CA SER A 87 4.11 6.72 -8.63
C SER A 87 3.99 5.75 -9.82
N GLY A 88 4.54 4.54 -9.69
CA GLY A 88 4.40 3.46 -10.68
C GLY A 88 3.00 2.83 -10.73
N LEU A 89 2.15 3.07 -9.71
CA LEU A 89 0.80 2.52 -9.58
C LEU A 89 -0.31 3.59 -9.63
N SER A 90 -0.03 4.82 -9.21
CA SER A 90 -1.02 5.88 -9.04
C SER A 90 -0.42 7.26 -9.27
N GLY A 91 -1.27 8.21 -9.64
CA GLY A 91 -0.90 9.62 -9.71
C GLY A 91 -0.93 10.36 -8.35
N ALA A 92 -1.12 9.66 -7.21
CA ALA A 92 -1.21 10.29 -5.88
C ALA A 92 0.04 11.12 -5.54
N TYR A 93 1.23 10.57 -5.77
CA TYR A 93 2.49 11.29 -5.62
C TYR A 93 2.53 12.56 -6.49
N SER A 94 2.19 12.45 -7.78
CA SER A 94 2.16 13.60 -8.69
C SER A 94 1.13 14.66 -8.27
N SER A 95 -0.05 14.25 -7.77
CA SER A 95 -1.05 15.19 -7.24
C SER A 95 -0.48 15.98 -6.05
N ALA A 96 0.25 15.30 -5.15
CA ALA A 96 0.90 15.92 -4.00
C ALA A 96 2.00 16.92 -4.41
N GLU A 97 2.84 16.57 -5.37
CA GLU A 97 3.84 17.48 -5.93
C GLU A 97 3.20 18.71 -6.59
N HIS A 98 2.10 18.52 -7.33
CA HIS A 98 1.37 19.64 -7.93
C HIS A 98 0.77 20.57 -6.87
N ALA A 99 0.15 20.01 -5.82
CA ALA A 99 -0.39 20.79 -4.71
C ALA A 99 0.70 21.64 -4.03
N THR A 100 1.89 21.04 -3.78
CA THR A 100 3.05 21.75 -3.21
C THR A 100 3.49 22.91 -4.09
N ARG A 101 3.61 22.70 -5.41
CA ARG A 101 3.98 23.74 -6.36
C ARG A 101 2.98 24.89 -6.41
N MET A 102 1.66 24.60 -6.32
CA MET A 102 0.60 25.61 -6.31
C MET A 102 0.63 26.48 -5.04
N LEU A 103 1.13 25.94 -3.94
CA LEU A 103 1.24 26.66 -2.66
C LEU A 103 2.53 27.48 -2.56
N GLU A 104 3.51 27.24 -3.44
CA GLU A 104 4.84 27.87 -3.43
C GLU A 104 5.55 27.75 -2.05
N ARG A 105 5.33 26.61 -1.35
CA ARG A 105 5.84 26.36 0.00
C ARG A 105 7.04 25.42 -0.04
N GLU A 106 8.18 25.86 0.55
CA GLU A 106 9.43 25.09 0.65
C GLU A 106 9.44 24.12 1.84
N ASN A 107 8.55 24.30 2.81
CA ASN A 107 8.44 23.47 4.01
C ASN A 107 7.60 22.19 3.82
N ILE A 108 7.21 21.86 2.57
CA ILE A 108 6.52 20.61 2.23
C ILE A 108 7.49 19.71 1.46
N ALA A 109 7.75 18.52 2.01
CA ALA A 109 8.49 17.47 1.30
C ALA A 109 7.54 16.36 0.89
N VAL A 110 7.58 15.97 -0.38
CA VAL A 110 6.78 14.86 -0.92
C VAL A 110 7.68 13.67 -1.21
N VAL A 111 7.27 12.48 -0.79
CA VAL A 111 8.03 11.22 -0.95
C VAL A 111 7.20 10.22 -1.74
N ASP A 112 7.79 9.73 -2.83
CA ASP A 112 7.32 8.52 -3.53
C ASP A 112 7.80 7.29 -2.75
N SER A 113 6.86 6.52 -2.19
CA SER A 113 7.21 5.33 -1.41
C SER A 113 7.71 4.17 -2.25
N ARG A 114 7.41 4.16 -3.56
CA ARG A 114 7.61 3.04 -4.48
C ARG A 114 7.04 1.71 -4.01
N THR A 115 6.09 1.78 -3.11
CA THR A 115 5.40 0.61 -2.53
C THR A 115 3.92 0.91 -2.30
N VAL A 116 3.21 -0.03 -1.67
CA VAL A 116 1.77 0.02 -1.39
C VAL A 116 1.46 -0.75 -0.12
N GLY A 117 0.32 -0.46 0.48
CA GLY A 117 -0.21 -1.22 1.60
C GLY A 117 0.62 -1.07 2.88
N PRO A 118 0.77 -2.13 3.69
CA PRO A 118 1.47 -2.07 4.97
C PRO A 118 2.90 -1.54 4.87
N ALA A 119 3.61 -1.80 3.79
CA ALA A 119 4.97 -1.28 3.60
C ALA A 119 4.98 0.26 3.55
N LEU A 120 4.03 0.87 2.84
CA LEU A 120 3.82 2.31 2.90
C LEU A 120 3.42 2.74 4.32
N GLY A 121 2.51 2.01 4.96
CA GLY A 121 2.10 2.26 6.35
C GLY A 121 3.29 2.29 7.32
N TRP A 122 4.23 1.37 7.20
CA TRP A 122 5.44 1.34 8.05
C TRP A 122 6.38 2.52 7.79
N MET A 123 6.50 2.98 6.56
CA MET A 123 7.25 4.21 6.23
C MET A 123 6.60 5.42 6.91
N VAL A 124 5.28 5.53 6.81
CA VAL A 124 4.49 6.61 7.44
C VAL A 124 4.57 6.54 8.97
N GLU A 125 4.43 5.36 9.56
CA GLU A 125 4.60 5.15 11.01
C GLU A 125 5.98 5.57 11.50
N THR A 126 7.03 5.22 10.75
CA THR A 126 8.41 5.60 11.06
C THR A 126 8.58 7.11 11.04
N ALA A 127 8.02 7.77 10.02
CA ALA A 127 8.04 9.24 9.93
C ALA A 127 7.30 9.89 11.11
N ALA A 128 6.11 9.39 11.44
CA ALA A 128 5.30 9.93 12.53
C ALA A 128 5.97 9.77 13.90
N ARG A 129 6.57 8.60 14.15
CA ARG A 129 7.35 8.36 15.38
C ARG A 129 8.60 9.26 15.45
N GLY A 130 9.33 9.40 14.35
CA GLY A 130 10.48 10.30 14.26
C GLY A 130 10.10 11.76 14.53
N ALA A 131 8.99 12.24 13.96
CA ALA A 131 8.48 13.59 14.19
C ALA A 131 8.10 13.81 15.67
N LYS A 132 7.42 12.84 16.32
CA LYS A 132 7.10 12.88 17.76
C LYS A 132 8.35 12.90 18.66
N LEU A 133 9.44 12.26 18.22
CA LEU A 133 10.71 12.23 18.94
C LEU A 133 11.59 13.47 18.65
N GLY A 134 11.10 14.42 17.84
CA GLY A 134 11.83 15.64 17.50
C GLY A 134 13.03 15.39 16.58
N TRP A 135 13.02 14.33 15.77
CA TRP A 135 14.09 14.11 14.78
C TRP A 135 14.08 15.19 13.70
N THR A 136 15.26 15.47 13.14
CA THR A 136 15.35 16.36 11.98
C THR A 136 14.69 15.72 10.74
N LYS A 137 14.29 16.54 9.78
CA LYS A 137 13.70 16.10 8.50
C LYS A 137 14.60 15.09 7.77
N GLU A 138 15.91 15.37 7.72
CA GLU A 138 16.90 14.51 7.06
C GLU A 138 16.98 13.14 7.73
N ARG A 139 16.97 13.10 9.07
CA ARG A 139 16.97 11.85 9.83
C ARG A 139 15.69 11.04 9.61
N ILE A 140 14.54 11.71 9.53
CA ILE A 140 13.26 11.05 9.24
C ILE A 140 13.28 10.48 7.83
N LEU A 141 13.69 11.25 6.83
CA LEU A 141 13.77 10.81 5.43
C LEU A 141 14.70 9.60 5.28
N GLU A 142 15.86 9.62 5.94
CA GLU A 142 16.79 8.48 5.92
C GLU A 142 16.19 7.23 6.58
N ALA A 143 15.46 7.36 7.68
CA ALA A 143 14.78 6.25 8.34
C ALA A 143 13.66 5.69 7.46
N VAL A 144 12.85 6.54 6.83
CA VAL A 144 11.79 6.16 5.91
C VAL A 144 12.37 5.40 4.71
N ARG A 145 13.45 5.91 4.11
CA ARG A 145 14.16 5.25 3.00
C ARG A 145 14.64 3.85 3.41
N LYS A 146 15.28 3.71 4.58
CA LYS A 146 15.72 2.41 5.10
C LYS A 146 14.60 1.42 5.31
N VAL A 147 13.44 1.87 5.78
CA VAL A 147 12.24 1.01 5.89
C VAL A 147 11.82 0.51 4.52
N GLY A 148 11.70 1.39 3.52
CA GLY A 148 11.34 0.99 2.16
C GLY A 148 12.31 -0.03 1.57
N GLU A 149 13.62 0.19 1.69
CA GLU A 149 14.67 -0.71 1.18
C GLU A 149 14.72 -2.08 1.87
N ASN A 150 14.28 -2.16 3.12
CA ASN A 150 14.28 -3.38 3.92
C ASN A 150 12.89 -4.01 4.09
N THR A 151 11.93 -3.64 3.24
CA THR A 151 10.59 -4.21 3.24
C THR A 151 10.31 -4.92 1.91
N ILE A 152 9.58 -6.03 1.98
CA ILE A 152 9.03 -6.73 0.80
C ILE A 152 7.52 -6.73 0.93
N THR A 153 6.83 -6.29 -0.14
CA THR A 153 5.38 -6.46 -0.29
C THR A 153 5.12 -7.51 -1.35
N MET A 154 4.33 -8.53 -1.01
CA MET A 154 3.90 -9.57 -1.94
C MET A 154 2.44 -9.90 -1.72
N VAL A 155 1.76 -10.29 -2.79
CA VAL A 155 0.39 -10.76 -2.75
C VAL A 155 0.21 -11.95 -3.68
N ALA A 156 -0.45 -13.00 -3.18
CA ALA A 156 -0.88 -14.14 -3.98
C ALA A 156 -2.38 -14.00 -4.31
N PHE A 157 -2.72 -14.11 -5.57
CA PHE A 157 -4.09 -13.94 -6.04
C PHE A 157 -4.78 -15.28 -6.32
N SER A 158 -5.99 -15.44 -5.79
CA SER A 158 -6.90 -16.54 -6.19
C SER A 158 -7.54 -16.26 -7.54
N ASP A 159 -7.83 -15.00 -7.83
CA ASP A 159 -8.40 -14.47 -9.07
C ASP A 159 -7.80 -13.09 -9.35
N MET A 160 -7.53 -12.82 -10.62
CA MET A 160 -6.88 -11.59 -11.07
C MET A 160 -7.84 -10.60 -11.76
N LYS A 161 -9.12 -10.94 -11.88
CA LYS A 161 -10.06 -10.16 -12.71
C LYS A 161 -10.11 -8.67 -12.34
N HIS A 162 -10.18 -8.36 -11.04
CA HIS A 162 -10.20 -6.98 -10.56
C HIS A 162 -8.87 -6.26 -10.81
N LEU A 163 -7.75 -6.93 -10.61
CA LEU A 163 -6.43 -6.35 -10.84
C LEU A 163 -6.16 -6.11 -12.34
N ILE A 164 -6.60 -7.03 -13.21
CA ILE A 164 -6.51 -6.86 -14.66
C ILE A 164 -7.39 -5.70 -15.12
N HIS A 165 -8.64 -5.66 -14.64
CA HIS A 165 -9.57 -4.56 -14.96
C HIS A 165 -8.97 -3.20 -14.57
N SER A 166 -8.28 -3.13 -13.45
CA SER A 166 -7.62 -1.90 -12.98
C SER A 166 -6.51 -1.37 -13.90
N GLY A 167 -5.97 -2.19 -14.82
CA GLY A 167 -4.92 -1.83 -15.76
C GLY A 167 -3.49 -1.77 -15.19
N ARG A 168 -3.28 -1.94 -13.88
CA ARG A 168 -1.96 -1.81 -13.20
C ARG A 168 -0.99 -2.95 -13.50
N VAL A 169 -1.46 -4.05 -14.07
CA VAL A 169 -0.66 -5.23 -14.46
C VAL A 169 -0.48 -5.38 -15.97
N SER A 170 -0.88 -4.40 -16.76
CA SER A 170 -0.83 -4.47 -18.23
C SER A 170 0.59 -4.74 -18.81
N HIS A 171 1.64 -4.34 -18.08
CA HIS A 171 3.04 -4.57 -18.44
C HIS A 171 3.52 -6.01 -18.11
N ILE A 172 2.78 -6.78 -17.28
CA ILE A 172 3.14 -8.16 -16.90
C ILE A 172 2.33 -9.15 -17.74
N LYS A 173 2.48 -9.07 -19.07
CA LYS A 173 1.70 -9.86 -20.05
C LYS A 173 1.79 -11.38 -19.83
N SER A 174 2.93 -11.88 -19.33
CA SER A 174 3.14 -13.31 -19.07
C SER A 174 2.24 -13.86 -17.97
N ILE A 175 1.85 -13.04 -16.99
CA ILE A 175 0.92 -13.42 -15.93
C ILE A 175 -0.50 -13.50 -16.48
N ILE A 176 -0.86 -12.56 -17.36
CA ILE A 176 -2.23 -12.46 -17.89
C ILE A 176 -2.57 -13.66 -18.80
N ALA A 177 -1.61 -14.18 -19.55
CA ALA A 177 -1.83 -15.27 -20.49
C ALA A 177 -2.10 -16.65 -19.84
N SER A 178 -1.79 -16.84 -18.55
CA SER A 178 -1.84 -18.15 -17.87
C SER A 178 -2.87 -18.26 -16.74
N ILE A 179 -3.74 -17.28 -16.60
CA ILE A 179 -4.61 -17.03 -15.42
C ILE A 179 -5.57 -18.18 -15.05
N LEU A 180 -6.00 -18.98 -16.00
CA LEU A 180 -7.06 -19.98 -15.77
C LEU A 180 -6.69 -21.13 -14.82
N ARG A 181 -5.40 -21.36 -14.54
CA ARG A 181 -4.96 -22.52 -13.74
C ARG A 181 -3.87 -22.23 -12.71
N ILE A 182 -3.44 -20.98 -12.57
CA ILE A 182 -2.34 -20.62 -11.67
C ILE A 182 -2.73 -19.56 -10.65
N LYS A 183 -1.98 -19.51 -9.56
CA LYS A 183 -2.06 -18.50 -8.51
C LYS A 183 -0.81 -17.63 -8.60
N PRO A 184 -0.86 -16.47 -9.26
CA PRO A 184 0.29 -15.59 -9.39
C PRO A 184 0.66 -14.95 -8.06
N ILE A 185 1.96 -14.75 -7.88
CA ILE A 185 2.53 -13.98 -6.76
C ILE A 185 3.12 -12.72 -7.37
N ILE A 186 2.59 -11.59 -6.95
CA ILE A 186 3.00 -10.27 -7.40
C ILE A 186 3.69 -9.53 -6.25
N GLY A 187 4.79 -8.90 -6.54
CA GLY A 187 5.52 -8.01 -5.63
C GLY A 187 5.66 -6.61 -6.21
N MET A 188 6.43 -5.79 -5.51
CA MET A 188 6.82 -4.46 -5.96
C MET A 188 8.24 -4.51 -6.52
N ASN A 189 8.46 -3.89 -7.67
CA ASN A 189 9.80 -3.61 -8.18
C ASN A 189 10.32 -2.31 -7.52
N PRO A 190 11.41 -2.35 -6.75
CA PRO A 190 11.91 -1.16 -6.05
C PRO A 190 12.48 -0.08 -6.98
N GLU A 191 12.82 -0.44 -8.23
CA GLU A 191 13.42 0.50 -9.18
C GLU A 191 12.41 1.47 -9.76
N ASP A 192 11.22 0.97 -10.15
CA ASP A 192 10.18 1.76 -10.82
C ASP A 192 8.85 1.84 -10.05
N GLY A 193 8.75 1.15 -8.91
CA GLY A 193 7.56 1.13 -8.07
C GLY A 193 6.34 0.46 -8.71
N ARG A 194 6.53 -0.35 -9.75
CA ARG A 194 5.45 -1.08 -10.44
C ARG A 194 5.32 -2.49 -9.88
N TYR A 195 4.19 -3.11 -10.18
CA TYR A 195 4.02 -4.53 -9.90
C TYR A 195 5.01 -5.37 -10.71
N SER A 196 5.57 -6.40 -10.09
CA SER A 196 6.49 -7.35 -10.71
C SER A 196 6.06 -8.79 -10.43
N ASN A 197 6.43 -9.70 -11.34
CA ASN A 197 6.19 -11.12 -11.15
C ASN A 197 7.23 -11.70 -10.19
N VAL A 198 6.78 -12.19 -9.03
CA VAL A 198 7.62 -12.91 -8.06
C VAL A 198 7.60 -14.41 -8.33
N GLY A 199 6.48 -14.92 -8.85
CA GLY A 199 6.29 -16.34 -9.17
C GLY A 199 4.84 -16.68 -9.45
N GLN A 200 4.61 -17.96 -9.71
CA GLN A 200 3.29 -18.50 -9.96
C GLN A 200 3.22 -19.95 -9.45
N GLU A 201 2.09 -20.33 -8.89
CA GLU A 201 1.87 -21.66 -8.32
C GLU A 201 0.49 -22.19 -8.69
N MET A 202 0.30 -23.51 -8.54
CA MET A 202 -0.99 -24.14 -8.87
C MET A 202 -2.04 -23.95 -7.78
N THR A 203 -1.62 -23.72 -6.53
CA THR A 203 -2.52 -23.57 -5.37
C THR A 203 -2.05 -22.41 -4.49
N LEU A 204 -2.97 -21.83 -3.70
CA LEU A 204 -2.64 -20.79 -2.72
C LEU A 204 -1.67 -21.30 -1.64
N SER A 205 -1.79 -22.56 -1.24
CA SER A 205 -0.86 -23.16 -0.27
C SER A 205 0.57 -23.20 -0.81
N ARG A 206 0.76 -23.62 -2.06
CA ARG A 206 2.10 -23.58 -2.69
C ARG A 206 2.60 -22.15 -2.87
N ALA A 207 1.69 -21.21 -3.22
CA ALA A 207 2.03 -19.80 -3.31
C ALA A 207 2.49 -19.24 -1.97
N ALA A 208 1.82 -19.60 -0.85
CA ALA A 208 2.25 -19.22 0.50
C ALA A 208 3.65 -19.70 0.82
N HIS A 209 3.96 -20.98 0.58
CA HIS A 209 5.32 -21.51 0.79
C HIS A 209 6.36 -20.84 -0.11
N LYS A 210 5.99 -20.52 -1.36
CA LYS A 210 6.88 -19.77 -2.26
C LYS A 210 7.16 -18.36 -1.74
N MET A 211 6.14 -17.64 -1.24
CA MET A 211 6.33 -16.33 -0.62
C MET A 211 7.27 -16.41 0.59
N VAL A 212 7.09 -17.38 1.47
CA VAL A 212 7.97 -17.64 2.61
C VAL A 212 9.41 -17.90 2.14
N SER A 213 9.60 -18.71 1.09
CA SER A 213 10.93 -18.98 0.52
C SER A 213 11.61 -17.72 0.00
N VAL A 214 10.86 -16.81 -0.62
CA VAL A 214 11.38 -15.51 -1.11
C VAL A 214 11.81 -14.63 0.07
N VAL A 215 11.00 -14.57 1.13
CA VAL A 215 11.35 -13.81 2.35
C VAL A 215 12.61 -14.39 2.99
N HIS A 216 12.69 -15.72 3.17
CA HIS A 216 13.87 -16.38 3.74
C HIS A 216 15.12 -16.16 2.88
N ALA A 217 15.01 -16.24 1.56
CA ALA A 217 16.14 -15.98 0.66
C ALA A 217 16.67 -14.54 0.77
N ARG A 218 15.80 -13.58 1.07
CA ARG A 218 16.17 -12.16 1.23
C ARG A 218 16.75 -11.83 2.59
N PHE A 219 16.18 -12.39 3.68
CA PHE A 219 16.46 -11.97 5.04
C PHE A 219 17.11 -13.05 5.92
N GLY A 220 17.15 -14.31 5.46
CA GLY A 220 17.67 -15.43 6.24
C GLY A 220 16.94 -15.57 7.58
N ASP A 221 17.71 -15.77 8.66
CA ASP A 221 17.20 -15.97 10.01
C ASP A 221 17.02 -14.66 10.81
N GLN A 222 17.07 -13.51 10.14
CA GLN A 222 16.86 -12.22 10.80
C GLN A 222 15.48 -12.18 11.44
N LYS A 223 15.37 -11.45 12.57
CA LYS A 223 14.07 -11.18 13.19
C LYS A 223 13.26 -10.23 12.31
N LEU A 224 12.09 -10.65 11.90
CA LEU A 224 11.22 -9.93 10.97
C LEU A 224 9.95 -9.42 11.67
N ARG A 225 9.46 -8.28 11.23
CA ARG A 225 8.09 -7.82 11.44
C ARG A 225 7.27 -8.26 10.23
N LEU A 226 6.17 -8.98 10.44
CA LEU A 226 5.27 -9.42 9.38
C LEU A 226 3.87 -8.86 9.62
N GLN A 227 3.24 -8.43 8.53
CA GLN A 227 1.82 -8.10 8.51
C GLN A 227 1.14 -8.94 7.43
N LEU A 228 0.18 -9.77 7.84
CA LEU A 228 -0.60 -10.63 6.96
C LEU A 228 -1.95 -9.97 6.70
N MET A 229 -2.30 -9.84 5.42
CA MET A 229 -3.53 -9.19 4.99
C MET A 229 -4.31 -10.07 4.02
N HIS A 230 -5.60 -9.81 3.90
CA HIS A 230 -6.46 -10.47 2.93
C HIS A 230 -7.49 -9.51 2.31
N GLY A 231 -7.88 -9.78 1.06
CA GLY A 231 -9.05 -9.20 0.43
C GLY A 231 -10.20 -10.21 0.51
N SER A 232 -10.87 -10.28 1.67
CA SER A 232 -12.00 -11.22 1.93
C SER A 232 -11.64 -12.71 1.84
N ASN A 233 -10.39 -13.10 2.10
CA ASN A 233 -9.93 -14.50 2.02
C ASN A 233 -9.24 -14.94 3.33
N LEU A 234 -10.00 -15.11 4.41
CA LEU A 234 -9.49 -15.56 5.70
C LEU A 234 -8.76 -16.92 5.62
N PRO A 235 -9.29 -17.97 4.94
CA PRO A 235 -8.58 -19.24 4.81
C PRO A 235 -7.21 -19.10 4.13
N GLY A 236 -7.07 -18.15 3.21
CA GLY A 236 -5.78 -17.85 2.56
C GLY A 236 -4.76 -17.27 3.52
N VAL A 237 -5.19 -16.39 4.44
CA VAL A 237 -4.33 -15.86 5.50
C VAL A 237 -3.90 -16.95 6.48
N ASP A 238 -4.81 -17.82 6.89
CA ASP A 238 -4.47 -18.93 7.78
C ASP A 238 -3.45 -19.87 7.14
N THR A 239 -3.62 -20.19 5.86
CA THR A 239 -2.64 -20.96 5.08
C THR A 239 -1.27 -20.27 5.05
N LEU A 240 -1.22 -18.95 4.87
CA LEU A 240 0.03 -18.19 4.87
C LEU A 240 0.64 -18.16 6.28
N ARG A 241 -0.17 -17.97 7.31
CA ARG A 241 0.27 -17.99 8.72
C ARG A 241 0.89 -19.33 9.10
N GLU A 242 0.29 -20.44 8.65
CA GLU A 242 0.86 -21.76 8.85
C GLU A 242 2.20 -21.94 8.12
N ALA A 243 2.32 -21.44 6.90
CA ALA A 243 3.55 -21.50 6.12
C ALA A 243 4.69 -20.66 6.75
N VAL A 244 4.37 -19.57 7.44
CA VAL A 244 5.32 -18.71 8.16
C VAL A 244 5.83 -19.38 9.43
N ARG A 245 4.96 -20.12 10.15
CA ARG A 245 5.31 -20.75 11.43
C ARG A 245 6.48 -21.72 11.28
N GLY A 246 7.52 -21.48 12.06
CA GLY A 246 8.73 -22.30 12.08
C GLY A 246 9.64 -22.14 10.85
N ALA A 247 9.23 -21.40 9.84
CA ALA A 247 10.03 -21.13 8.64
C ALA A 247 10.70 -19.75 8.67
N LEU A 248 10.15 -18.80 9.42
CA LEU A 248 10.69 -17.45 9.58
C LEU A 248 10.75 -17.07 11.05
N ASN A 249 11.80 -16.33 11.43
CA ASN A 249 11.91 -15.72 12.75
C ASN A 249 11.13 -14.40 12.76
N ALA A 250 9.82 -14.48 12.92
CA ALA A 250 8.93 -13.37 12.71
C ALA A 250 8.01 -13.07 13.91
N VAL A 251 7.68 -11.79 14.06
CA VAL A 251 6.58 -11.28 14.88
C VAL A 251 5.48 -10.87 13.93
N GLU A 252 4.31 -11.51 14.02
CA GLU A 252 3.09 -11.17 13.27
C GLU A 252 2.37 -10.01 13.96
N GLU A 253 1.85 -9.08 13.14
CA GLU A 253 0.97 -7.98 13.55
C GLU A 253 -0.33 -7.99 12.77
#